data_3932a6809b879ca356aea9bbadd3a681
#
_entry.id   3932a6809b879ca356aea9bbadd3a681
#
_cell.length_a   1.000
_cell.length_b   1.000
_cell.length_c   1.000
_cell.angle_alpha   90.00
_cell.angle_beta   90.00
_cell.angle_gamma   90.00
#
_symmetry.space_group_name_H-M   'P 1'
#
loop_
_entity.id
_entity.type
_entity.pdbx_description
1 polymer ?
#
loop_
_entity_poly.entity_id
_entity_poly.type
_entity_poly.pdbx_seq_one_letter_code
_entity_poly.pdbx_strand_id
1 'polypeptide(L)'
;PMLVMNPDIARCMIDYRTDRLDAARQRAATIGYDGAMYPWESDDMGQESTPSWALTGPLEHHISADIAIAAWNYYRMSGDDKWLREKGYPMMKAIAEFWVSRVTENADGSYSIKNVVGADEYATGVDDNAFTNGATIVALRSTVKAAIAVGEEAPALWSKIADRLRIPKMNNGVTADYEGYQGQMIKQTDANLLAYPLGLITDEKQIRADMLYYEDKLDKKNGPAMAHSIFATLYARIGDRDRATEAFRMSYRPNMRPPFGVFAETATSSNPYFATGAGGMLQAVIYGFAGLDITDQGIAQVHKPLLPNGWKSLVITTPSGATYKVEK
;
A
#
# COMPACT_ATOMS: atom_id res chain seq x y z
N PRO A 1 -8.46 4.92 4.93
CA PRO A 1 -9.47 5.77 5.62
C PRO A 1 -10.63 4.97 6.20
N MET A 2 -11.19 3.98 5.45
CA MET A 2 -12.33 3.19 5.91
C MET A 2 -12.06 2.51 7.25
N LEU A 3 -10.89 1.93 7.45
CA LEU A 3 -10.54 1.30 8.72
C LEU A 3 -10.66 2.24 9.93
N VAL A 4 -10.33 3.53 9.75
CA VAL A 4 -10.41 4.56 10.80
C VAL A 4 -11.81 5.14 10.94
N MET A 5 -12.52 5.34 9.83
CA MET A 5 -13.79 6.08 9.78
C MET A 5 -15.02 5.18 9.75
N ASN A 6 -14.90 3.96 9.25
CA ASN A 6 -15.98 2.97 9.19
C ASN A 6 -15.41 1.54 9.22
N PRO A 7 -15.01 1.05 10.40
CA PRO A 7 -14.35 -0.25 10.56
C PRO A 7 -15.23 -1.43 10.11
N ASP A 8 -16.55 -1.31 10.17
CA ASP A 8 -17.47 -2.36 9.71
C ASP A 8 -17.41 -2.55 8.20
N ILE A 9 -17.38 -1.45 7.43
CA ILE A 9 -17.17 -1.53 5.98
C ILE A 9 -15.76 -2.07 5.67
N ALA A 10 -14.74 -1.62 6.39
CA ALA A 10 -13.38 -2.15 6.22
C ALA A 10 -13.33 -3.67 6.47
N ARG A 11 -14.04 -4.15 7.49
CA ARG A 11 -14.20 -5.58 7.75
C ARG A 11 -14.85 -6.31 6.57
N CYS A 12 -15.97 -5.82 6.04
CA CYS A 12 -16.63 -6.43 4.89
C CYS A 12 -15.69 -6.57 3.69
N MET A 13 -14.84 -5.54 3.43
CA MET A 13 -13.86 -5.59 2.34
C MET A 13 -12.81 -6.68 2.56
N ILE A 14 -12.37 -6.89 3.80
CA ILE A 14 -11.38 -7.92 4.13
C ILE A 14 -12.05 -9.30 4.17
N ASP A 15 -13.25 -9.42 4.72
CA ASP A 15 -14.02 -10.67 4.74
C ASP A 15 -14.33 -11.17 3.32
N TYR A 16 -14.56 -10.27 2.36
CA TYR A 16 -14.62 -10.64 0.94
C TYR A 16 -13.38 -11.44 0.51
N ARG A 17 -12.17 -11.05 0.95
CA ARG A 17 -10.93 -11.77 0.61
C ARG A 17 -10.78 -13.07 1.38
N THR A 18 -11.11 -13.09 2.68
CA THR A 18 -11.04 -14.35 3.47
C THR A 18 -12.00 -15.41 2.94
N ASP A 19 -13.20 -15.01 2.50
CA ASP A 19 -14.21 -15.92 1.97
C ASP A 19 -13.84 -16.49 0.58
N ARG A 20 -12.82 -15.93 -0.08
CA ARG A 20 -12.29 -16.36 -1.38
C ARG A 20 -10.87 -16.92 -1.30
N LEU A 21 -10.47 -17.36 -0.11
CA LEU A 21 -9.14 -17.94 0.11
C LEU A 21 -8.90 -19.18 -0.76
N ASP A 22 -9.91 -20.03 -0.94
CA ASP A 22 -9.77 -21.23 -1.77
C ASP A 22 -9.58 -20.90 -3.25
N ALA A 23 -10.25 -19.86 -3.76
CA ALA A 23 -10.03 -19.37 -5.12
C ALA A 23 -8.58 -18.84 -5.29
N ALA A 24 -8.06 -18.11 -4.31
CA ALA A 24 -6.70 -17.62 -4.32
C ALA A 24 -5.65 -18.75 -4.24
N ARG A 25 -5.92 -19.82 -3.48
CA ARG A 25 -5.08 -21.03 -3.46
C ARG A 25 -5.07 -21.75 -4.80
N GLN A 26 -6.24 -21.91 -5.40
CA GLN A 26 -6.34 -22.52 -6.72
C GLN A 26 -5.58 -21.71 -7.77
N ARG A 27 -5.66 -20.36 -7.70
CA ARG A 27 -4.91 -19.48 -8.60
C ARG A 27 -3.40 -19.68 -8.44
N ALA A 28 -2.88 -19.68 -7.23
CA ALA A 28 -1.45 -19.93 -6.97
C ALA A 28 -1.00 -21.28 -7.56
N ALA A 29 -1.74 -22.36 -7.27
CA ALA A 29 -1.44 -23.70 -7.76
C ALA A 29 -1.48 -23.80 -9.31
N THR A 30 -2.40 -23.09 -9.97
CA THR A 30 -2.53 -23.10 -11.43
C THR A 30 -1.28 -22.56 -12.13
N ILE A 31 -0.56 -21.63 -11.50
CA ILE A 31 0.66 -21.02 -12.04
C ILE A 31 1.94 -21.56 -11.37
N GLY A 32 1.81 -22.63 -10.58
CA GLY A 32 2.94 -23.38 -10.02
C GLY A 32 3.52 -22.82 -8.72
N TYR A 33 2.72 -22.05 -7.94
CA TYR A 33 3.11 -21.56 -6.62
C TYR A 33 2.29 -22.21 -5.50
N ASP A 34 2.85 -22.25 -4.30
CA ASP A 34 2.17 -22.67 -3.08
C ASP A 34 1.31 -21.53 -2.50
N GLY A 35 0.52 -21.82 -1.47
CA GLY A 35 -0.20 -20.85 -0.69
C GLY A 35 -1.37 -20.20 -1.43
N ALA A 36 -1.54 -18.87 -1.31
CA ALA A 36 -2.66 -18.14 -1.89
C ALA A 36 -2.19 -16.87 -2.62
N MET A 37 -2.55 -16.75 -3.89
CA MET A 37 -2.31 -15.59 -4.74
C MET A 37 -3.64 -14.96 -5.15
N TYR A 38 -3.88 -13.75 -4.70
CA TYR A 38 -5.09 -13.00 -5.03
C TYR A 38 -4.98 -12.32 -6.39
N PRO A 39 -6.10 -12.18 -7.13
CA PRO A 39 -6.12 -11.54 -8.44
C PRO A 39 -5.96 -10.02 -8.33
N TRP A 40 -5.49 -9.39 -9.41
CA TRP A 40 -5.47 -7.93 -9.53
C TRP A 40 -6.88 -7.38 -9.57
N GLU A 41 -7.69 -7.72 -10.57
CA GLU A 41 -9.11 -7.43 -10.61
C GLU A 41 -9.90 -8.69 -10.23
N SER A 42 -10.60 -8.62 -9.12
CA SER A 42 -11.32 -9.77 -8.58
C SER A 42 -12.80 -9.68 -8.93
N ASP A 43 -13.34 -10.71 -9.57
CA ASP A 43 -14.79 -10.87 -9.72
C ASP A 43 -15.47 -11.29 -8.40
N ASP A 44 -16.77 -11.49 -8.42
CA ASP A 44 -17.56 -11.88 -7.26
C ASP A 44 -17.22 -13.28 -6.70
N MET A 45 -16.59 -14.13 -7.51
CA MET A 45 -16.11 -15.47 -7.13
C MET A 45 -14.65 -15.48 -6.66
N GLY A 46 -13.93 -14.35 -6.76
CA GLY A 46 -12.52 -14.25 -6.42
C GLY A 46 -11.59 -14.68 -7.56
N GLN A 47 -12.10 -14.77 -8.79
CA GLN A 47 -11.30 -15.09 -9.97
C GLN A 47 -10.71 -13.82 -10.58
N GLU A 48 -9.61 -14.00 -11.34
CA GLU A 48 -8.99 -12.90 -12.09
C GLU A 48 -9.88 -12.46 -13.25
N SER A 49 -10.26 -11.19 -13.27
CA SER A 49 -11.10 -10.58 -14.29
C SER A 49 -10.40 -9.45 -15.06
N THR A 50 -9.13 -9.24 -14.83
CA THR A 50 -8.34 -8.27 -15.60
C THR A 50 -8.38 -8.62 -17.09
N PRO A 51 -8.59 -7.64 -17.97
CA PRO A 51 -8.60 -7.87 -19.41
C PRO A 51 -7.32 -8.58 -19.87
N SER A 52 -7.45 -9.56 -20.75
CA SER A 52 -6.34 -10.44 -21.17
C SER A 52 -5.16 -9.71 -21.85
N TRP A 53 -5.36 -8.47 -22.29
CA TRP A 53 -4.31 -7.63 -22.86
C TRP A 53 -3.48 -6.88 -21.80
N ALA A 54 -3.99 -6.79 -20.56
CA ALA A 54 -3.32 -6.06 -19.48
C ALA A 54 -2.40 -7.00 -18.69
N LEU A 55 -1.09 -6.69 -18.69
CA LEU A 55 -0.09 -7.51 -18.01
C LEU A 55 -0.17 -7.40 -16.47
N THR A 56 -0.98 -6.50 -15.94
CA THR A 56 -1.29 -6.42 -14.51
C THR A 56 -1.96 -7.69 -13.99
N GLY A 57 -2.91 -8.26 -14.72
CA GLY A 57 -3.54 -9.52 -14.34
C GLY A 57 -2.57 -10.64 -14.00
N PRO A 58 -1.67 -11.04 -14.90
CA PRO A 58 -0.71 -12.12 -14.65
C PRO A 58 0.51 -11.72 -13.80
N LEU A 59 0.90 -10.44 -13.69
CA LEU A 59 2.19 -10.03 -13.14
C LEU A 59 2.12 -9.10 -11.92
N GLU A 60 0.98 -8.47 -11.60
CA GLU A 60 0.86 -7.55 -10.47
C GLU A 60 0.51 -8.31 -9.19
N HIS A 61 1.55 -8.86 -8.55
CA HIS A 61 1.42 -9.81 -7.45
C HIS A 61 1.34 -9.15 -6.07
N HIS A 62 1.72 -7.88 -5.92
CA HIS A 62 1.74 -7.19 -4.63
C HIS A 62 0.37 -7.15 -3.94
N ILE A 63 -0.72 -7.29 -4.68
CA ILE A 63 -2.09 -7.38 -4.15
C ILE A 63 -2.22 -8.39 -3.01
N SER A 64 -1.56 -9.55 -3.12
CA SER A 64 -1.58 -10.55 -2.05
C SER A 64 -0.93 -10.03 -0.77
N ALA A 65 0.18 -9.28 -0.88
CA ALA A 65 0.82 -8.65 0.26
C ALA A 65 -0.05 -7.54 0.86
N ASP A 66 -0.68 -6.72 0.03
CA ASP A 66 -1.56 -5.61 0.45
C ASP A 66 -2.75 -6.11 1.26
N ILE A 67 -3.32 -7.27 0.87
CA ILE A 67 -4.40 -7.93 1.60
C ILE A 67 -3.93 -8.39 2.99
N ALA A 68 -2.74 -8.99 3.10
CA ALA A 68 -2.19 -9.40 4.39
C ALA A 68 -1.92 -8.19 5.30
N ILE A 69 -1.39 -7.08 4.74
CA ILE A 69 -1.18 -5.83 5.47
C ILE A 69 -2.52 -5.23 5.94
N ALA A 70 -3.54 -5.23 5.09
CA ALA A 70 -4.87 -4.73 5.43
C ALA A 70 -5.52 -5.57 6.54
N ALA A 71 -5.38 -6.90 6.48
CA ALA A 71 -5.88 -7.83 7.50
C ALA A 71 -5.21 -7.59 8.86
N TRP A 72 -3.88 -7.42 8.87
CA TRP A 72 -3.15 -7.10 10.09
C TRP A 72 -3.55 -5.75 10.67
N ASN A 73 -3.69 -4.73 9.84
CA ASN A 73 -4.13 -3.41 10.27
C ASN A 73 -5.57 -3.43 10.82
N TYR A 74 -6.47 -4.25 10.25
CA TYR A 74 -7.80 -4.45 10.81
C TYR A 74 -7.73 -5.06 12.22
N TYR A 75 -6.92 -6.08 12.42
CA TYR A 75 -6.72 -6.68 13.75
C TYR A 75 -6.16 -5.67 14.76
N ARG A 76 -5.14 -4.90 14.38
CA ARG A 76 -4.56 -3.84 15.25
C ARG A 76 -5.57 -2.79 15.68
N MET A 77 -6.56 -2.49 14.83
CA MET A 77 -7.62 -1.52 15.12
C MET A 77 -8.79 -2.11 15.91
N SER A 78 -9.14 -3.36 15.66
CA SER A 78 -10.33 -3.99 16.21
C SER A 78 -10.06 -4.79 17.50
N GLY A 79 -8.86 -5.37 17.64
CA GLY A 79 -8.57 -6.34 18.70
C GLY A 79 -9.41 -7.62 18.59
N ASP A 80 -9.98 -7.94 17.41
CA ASP A 80 -10.85 -9.10 17.24
C ASP A 80 -10.03 -10.39 17.13
N ASP A 81 -9.64 -10.94 18.28
CA ASP A 81 -8.86 -12.19 18.37
C ASP A 81 -9.57 -13.37 17.71
N LYS A 82 -10.92 -13.41 17.80
CA LYS A 82 -11.70 -14.47 17.16
C LYS A 82 -11.58 -14.41 15.65
N TRP A 83 -11.79 -13.23 15.07
CA TRP A 83 -11.66 -13.02 13.63
C TRP A 83 -10.23 -13.33 13.16
N LEU A 84 -9.22 -12.88 13.90
CA LEU A 84 -7.83 -13.15 13.52
C LEU A 84 -7.57 -14.68 13.48
N ARG A 85 -7.99 -15.42 14.49
CA ARG A 85 -7.80 -16.87 14.58
C ARG A 85 -8.56 -17.64 13.51
N GLU A 86 -9.84 -17.28 13.27
CA GLU A 86 -10.72 -18.05 12.40
C GLU A 86 -10.59 -17.69 10.92
N LYS A 87 -10.26 -16.45 10.59
CA LYS A 87 -10.25 -15.91 9.22
C LYS A 87 -8.92 -15.24 8.84
N GLY A 88 -8.49 -14.25 9.62
CA GLY A 88 -7.37 -13.39 9.27
C GLY A 88 -6.05 -14.16 9.14
N TYR A 89 -5.65 -14.87 10.17
CA TYR A 89 -4.39 -15.60 10.18
C TYR A 89 -4.32 -16.76 9.16
N PRO A 90 -5.35 -17.60 8.97
CA PRO A 90 -5.33 -18.60 7.90
C PRO A 90 -5.08 -18.01 6.51
N MET A 91 -5.68 -16.86 6.21
CA MET A 91 -5.45 -16.13 4.97
C MET A 91 -4.03 -15.56 4.89
N MET A 92 -3.56 -14.87 5.92
CA MET A 92 -2.22 -14.29 5.98
C MET A 92 -1.14 -15.37 5.86
N LYS A 93 -1.33 -16.54 6.52
CA LYS A 93 -0.45 -17.69 6.43
C LYS A 93 -0.32 -18.21 4.99
N ALA A 94 -1.44 -18.40 4.31
CA ALA A 94 -1.44 -18.86 2.92
C ALA A 94 -0.80 -17.82 1.97
N ILE A 95 -0.95 -16.52 2.23
CA ILE A 95 -0.24 -15.47 1.50
C ILE A 95 1.27 -15.53 1.77
N ALA A 96 1.69 -15.77 3.01
CA ALA A 96 3.12 -15.94 3.34
C ALA A 96 3.73 -17.16 2.65
N GLU A 97 3.00 -18.28 2.59
CA GLU A 97 3.39 -19.48 1.84
C GLU A 97 3.56 -19.18 0.34
N PHE A 98 2.66 -18.39 -0.24
CA PHE A 98 2.81 -17.92 -1.63
C PHE A 98 4.12 -17.15 -1.82
N TRP A 99 4.42 -16.17 -0.97
CA TRP A 99 5.65 -15.39 -1.10
C TRP A 99 6.90 -16.22 -0.90
N VAL A 100 6.89 -17.21 0.00
CA VAL A 100 8.01 -18.18 0.16
C VAL A 100 8.27 -18.93 -1.14
N SER A 101 7.24 -19.41 -1.83
CA SER A 101 7.37 -20.13 -3.09
C SER A 101 7.70 -19.21 -4.27
N ARG A 102 7.39 -17.90 -4.16
CA ARG A 102 7.53 -16.91 -5.24
C ARG A 102 8.91 -16.28 -5.33
N VAL A 103 9.62 -16.14 -4.21
CA VAL A 103 10.96 -15.52 -4.19
C VAL A 103 12.03 -16.44 -4.77
N THR A 104 13.07 -15.83 -5.30
CA THR A 104 14.29 -16.53 -5.76
C THR A 104 15.42 -16.21 -4.80
N GLU A 105 16.09 -17.23 -4.24
CA GLU A 105 17.31 -17.05 -3.43
C GLU A 105 18.50 -16.81 -4.38
N ASN A 106 19.25 -15.73 -4.13
CA ASN A 106 20.41 -15.35 -4.89
C ASN A 106 21.68 -16.00 -4.33
N ALA A 107 22.77 -16.05 -5.10
CA ALA A 107 24.04 -16.63 -4.69
C ALA A 107 24.67 -15.97 -3.45
N ASP A 108 24.33 -14.70 -3.17
CA ASP A 108 24.77 -13.95 -1.98
C ASP A 108 23.86 -14.18 -0.76
N GLY A 109 22.85 -15.03 -0.87
CA GLY A 109 21.88 -15.36 0.18
C GLY A 109 20.80 -14.28 0.38
N SER A 110 20.74 -13.25 -0.48
CA SER A 110 19.60 -12.35 -0.59
C SER A 110 18.46 -13.00 -1.37
N TYR A 111 17.29 -12.36 -1.36
CA TYR A 111 16.12 -12.80 -2.14
C TYR A 111 15.70 -11.74 -3.14
N SER A 112 15.15 -12.19 -4.26
CA SER A 112 14.59 -11.36 -5.33
C SER A 112 13.19 -11.83 -5.71
N ILE A 113 12.34 -10.89 -6.14
CA ILE A 113 11.10 -11.19 -6.85
C ILE A 113 11.27 -10.71 -8.29
N LYS A 114 11.15 -11.65 -9.24
CA LYS A 114 11.43 -11.39 -10.65
C LYS A 114 10.16 -11.34 -11.48
N ASN A 115 10.21 -10.61 -12.59
CA ASN A 115 9.15 -10.57 -13.59
C ASN A 115 7.79 -10.20 -13.00
N VAL A 116 7.67 -8.96 -12.51
CA VAL A 116 6.43 -8.42 -11.94
C VAL A 116 6.06 -7.08 -12.59
N VAL A 117 4.83 -6.67 -12.33
CA VAL A 117 4.35 -5.30 -12.47
C VAL A 117 4.19 -4.76 -11.05
N GLY A 118 4.69 -3.56 -10.79
CA GLY A 118 4.45 -2.83 -9.55
C GLY A 118 3.22 -1.95 -9.62
N ALA A 119 3.04 -1.05 -8.65
CA ALA A 119 2.00 -0.03 -8.74
C ALA A 119 2.25 0.92 -9.92
N ASP A 120 3.50 1.11 -10.35
CA ASP A 120 3.83 1.72 -11.64
C ASP A 120 3.60 0.74 -12.80
N GLU A 121 2.39 0.69 -13.32
CA GLU A 121 2.01 -0.18 -14.42
C GLU A 121 2.68 0.16 -15.77
N TYR A 122 3.48 1.26 -15.86
CA TYR A 122 4.29 1.54 -17.05
C TYR A 122 5.51 0.64 -17.14
N ALA A 123 5.92 0.05 -16.01
CA ALA A 123 7.05 -0.86 -15.92
C ALA A 123 6.56 -2.31 -15.79
N THR A 124 6.58 -3.05 -16.90
CA THR A 124 6.09 -4.44 -16.97
C THR A 124 7.24 -5.44 -17.05
N GLY A 125 7.11 -6.55 -16.29
CA GLY A 125 8.10 -7.64 -16.35
C GLY A 125 9.44 -7.25 -15.73
N VAL A 126 9.45 -6.40 -14.71
CA VAL A 126 10.66 -5.94 -14.03
C VAL A 126 11.06 -6.85 -12.88
N ASP A 127 12.34 -6.82 -12.52
CA ASP A 127 12.88 -7.54 -11.38
C ASP A 127 13.03 -6.59 -10.18
N ASP A 128 12.84 -7.13 -8.98
CA ASP A 128 13.01 -6.40 -7.71
C ASP A 128 12.30 -5.04 -7.69
N ASN A 129 11.01 -5.03 -8.07
CA ASN A 129 10.19 -3.84 -7.93
C ASN A 129 10.11 -3.41 -6.46
N ALA A 130 10.39 -2.15 -6.18
CA ALA A 130 10.53 -1.62 -4.82
C ALA A 130 9.27 -1.82 -3.99
N PHE A 131 8.08 -1.51 -4.56
CA PHE A 131 6.82 -1.66 -3.83
C PHE A 131 6.45 -3.13 -3.61
N THR A 132 6.55 -3.98 -4.64
CA THR A 132 6.27 -5.41 -4.52
C THR A 132 7.15 -6.06 -3.44
N ASN A 133 8.45 -5.78 -3.45
CA ASN A 133 9.39 -6.29 -2.46
C ASN A 133 9.10 -5.71 -1.06
N GLY A 134 8.86 -4.40 -0.96
CA GLY A 134 8.53 -3.73 0.28
C GLY A 134 7.22 -4.23 0.90
N ALA A 135 6.17 -4.38 0.11
CA ALA A 135 4.88 -4.94 0.56
C ALA A 135 5.05 -6.38 1.05
N THR A 136 5.83 -7.20 0.33
CA THR A 136 6.16 -8.57 0.73
C THR A 136 6.88 -8.62 2.09
N ILE A 137 7.87 -7.74 2.31
CA ILE A 137 8.57 -7.62 3.60
C ILE A 137 7.58 -7.34 4.73
N VAL A 138 6.71 -6.35 4.55
CA VAL A 138 5.73 -5.96 5.58
C VAL A 138 4.68 -7.05 5.79
N ALA A 139 4.21 -7.69 4.73
CA ALA A 139 3.26 -8.81 4.81
C ALA A 139 3.83 -9.99 5.60
N LEU A 140 5.05 -10.43 5.30
CA LEU A 140 5.72 -11.52 6.03
C LEU A 140 5.93 -11.17 7.50
N ARG A 141 6.41 -9.96 7.82
CA ARG A 141 6.59 -9.50 9.20
C ARG A 141 5.25 -9.40 9.94
N SER A 142 4.20 -8.96 9.29
CA SER A 142 2.85 -8.89 9.85
C SER A 142 2.30 -10.29 10.13
N THR A 143 2.56 -11.24 9.22
CA THR A 143 2.11 -12.64 9.40
C THR A 143 2.85 -13.32 10.54
N VAL A 144 4.14 -13.03 10.75
CA VAL A 144 4.89 -13.51 11.94
C VAL A 144 4.23 -12.99 13.23
N LYS A 145 3.88 -11.69 13.28
CA LYS A 145 3.17 -11.13 14.44
C LYS A 145 1.79 -11.74 14.63
N ALA A 146 1.06 -12.02 13.55
CA ALA A 146 -0.25 -12.67 13.60
C ALA A 146 -0.15 -14.10 14.12
N ALA A 147 0.89 -14.88 13.72
CA ALA A 147 1.15 -16.21 14.26
C ALA A 147 1.31 -16.17 15.79
N ILE A 148 2.16 -15.26 16.28
CA ILE A 148 2.37 -15.07 17.73
C ILE A 148 1.05 -14.71 18.44
N ALA A 149 0.26 -13.81 17.87
CA ALA A 149 -1.02 -13.38 18.43
C ALA A 149 -2.05 -14.52 18.55
N VAL A 150 -2.03 -15.48 17.62
CA VAL A 150 -2.91 -16.66 17.70
C VAL A 150 -2.29 -17.84 18.47
N GLY A 151 -1.04 -17.71 18.94
CA GLY A 151 -0.34 -18.74 19.70
C GLY A 151 0.30 -19.84 18.84
N GLU A 152 0.60 -19.52 17.56
CA GLU A 152 1.33 -20.41 16.64
C GLU A 152 2.79 -19.98 16.50
N GLU A 153 3.66 -20.93 16.14
CA GLU A 153 5.05 -20.66 15.78
C GLU A 153 5.14 -20.31 14.30
N ALA A 154 5.75 -19.16 14.00
CA ALA A 154 6.00 -18.75 12.62
C ALA A 154 7.26 -19.44 12.08
N PRO A 155 7.25 -19.97 10.83
CA PRO A 155 8.45 -20.49 10.19
C PRO A 155 9.56 -19.44 10.12
N ALA A 156 10.77 -19.78 10.56
CA ALA A 156 11.93 -18.88 10.57
C ALA A 156 12.27 -18.32 9.16
N LEU A 157 11.90 -19.07 8.13
CA LEU A 157 12.10 -18.67 6.73
C LEU A 157 11.35 -17.37 6.36
N TRP A 158 10.18 -17.10 6.96
CA TRP A 158 9.44 -15.86 6.71
C TRP A 158 10.24 -14.62 7.12
N SER A 159 10.83 -14.66 8.32
CA SER A 159 11.69 -13.58 8.79
C SER A 159 12.99 -13.50 7.97
N LYS A 160 13.60 -14.65 7.63
CA LYS A 160 14.82 -14.70 6.79
C LYS A 160 14.59 -14.02 5.43
N ILE A 161 13.48 -14.31 4.77
CA ILE A 161 13.12 -13.67 3.48
C ILE A 161 12.88 -12.17 3.69
N ALA A 162 12.06 -11.79 4.67
CA ALA A 162 11.73 -10.39 4.94
C ALA A 162 12.97 -9.53 5.25
N ASP A 163 14.00 -10.11 5.87
CA ASP A 163 15.22 -9.38 6.23
C ASP A 163 16.25 -9.31 5.09
N ARG A 164 16.09 -10.14 4.04
CA ARG A 164 17.07 -10.26 2.97
C ARG A 164 16.48 -10.02 1.57
N LEU A 165 15.19 -9.70 1.46
CA LEU A 165 14.58 -9.33 0.19
C LEU A 165 15.13 -7.97 -0.26
N ARG A 166 15.57 -7.88 -1.50
CA ARG A 166 16.25 -6.71 -2.04
C ARG A 166 15.32 -5.52 -2.18
N ILE A 167 15.80 -4.34 -1.82
CA ILE A 167 15.22 -3.05 -2.20
C ILE A 167 16.26 -2.34 -3.08
N PRO A 168 15.99 -2.12 -4.36
CA PRO A 168 16.97 -1.56 -5.29
C PRO A 168 17.26 -0.09 -4.98
N LYS A 169 18.49 0.34 -5.27
CA LYS A 169 18.91 1.73 -5.15
C LYS A 169 19.66 2.17 -6.39
N MET A 170 19.48 3.43 -6.75
CA MET A 170 20.25 4.09 -7.80
C MET A 170 21.64 4.49 -7.29
N ASN A 171 22.56 4.75 -8.21
CA ASN A 171 23.93 5.16 -7.89
C ASN A 171 24.02 6.47 -7.08
N ASN A 172 23.00 7.33 -7.18
CA ASN A 172 22.89 8.59 -6.41
C ASN A 172 22.25 8.40 -5.03
N GLY A 173 21.95 7.17 -4.62
CA GLY A 173 21.36 6.83 -3.34
C GLY A 173 19.83 6.95 -3.27
N VAL A 174 19.17 7.41 -4.33
CA VAL A 174 17.70 7.38 -4.45
C VAL A 174 17.22 5.94 -4.52
N THR A 175 16.11 5.64 -3.88
CA THR A 175 15.48 4.34 -3.99
C THR A 175 15.01 4.15 -5.43
N ALA A 176 15.48 3.09 -6.11
CA ALA A 176 15.06 2.79 -7.47
C ALA A 176 13.65 2.19 -7.47
N ASP A 177 12.91 2.44 -8.53
CA ASP A 177 11.55 1.90 -8.70
C ASP A 177 11.57 0.38 -8.90
N TYR A 178 12.61 -0.09 -9.61
CA TYR A 178 12.93 -1.51 -9.81
C TYR A 178 14.42 -1.68 -10.15
N GLU A 179 14.93 -2.89 -10.18
CA GLU A 179 16.32 -3.16 -10.53
C GLU A 179 16.61 -2.69 -11.96
N GLY A 180 17.61 -1.83 -12.10
CA GLY A 180 18.00 -1.25 -13.40
C GLY A 180 17.18 -0.03 -13.85
N TYR A 181 16.32 0.55 -13.01
CA TYR A 181 15.57 1.79 -13.33
C TYR A 181 16.53 2.94 -13.68
N GLN A 182 16.26 3.63 -14.78
CA GLN A 182 17.12 4.70 -15.34
C GLN A 182 16.45 6.08 -15.34
N GLY A 183 15.34 6.25 -14.61
CA GLY A 183 14.66 7.53 -14.52
C GLY A 183 13.58 7.76 -15.58
N GLN A 184 12.98 6.72 -16.09
CA GLN A 184 11.83 6.78 -16.99
C GLN A 184 10.64 7.47 -16.29
N MET A 185 9.71 7.97 -17.08
CA MET A 185 8.43 8.47 -16.59
C MET A 185 7.64 7.33 -15.95
N ILE A 186 7.01 7.61 -14.81
CA ILE A 186 6.21 6.66 -14.05
C ILE A 186 4.72 7.04 -14.06
N LYS A 187 3.85 6.04 -14.02
CA LYS A 187 2.40 6.23 -13.81
C LYS A 187 2.10 6.57 -12.35
N GLN A 188 2.74 5.85 -11.44
CA GLN A 188 2.61 5.96 -9.98
C GLN A 188 3.99 5.87 -9.32
N THR A 189 4.05 6.09 -8.01
CA THR A 189 5.33 6.20 -7.29
C THR A 189 5.58 4.99 -6.38
N ASP A 190 6.16 3.93 -6.90
CA ASP A 190 6.44 2.70 -6.15
C ASP A 190 7.45 2.93 -5.02
N ALA A 191 8.58 3.55 -5.33
CA ALA A 191 9.65 3.76 -4.36
C ALA A 191 9.19 4.59 -3.13
N ASN A 192 8.31 5.58 -3.31
CA ASN A 192 7.81 6.40 -2.21
C ASN A 192 6.83 5.65 -1.30
N LEU A 193 6.20 4.58 -1.79
CA LEU A 193 5.33 3.73 -0.98
C LEU A 193 6.08 2.99 0.12
N LEU A 194 7.39 2.83 -0.01
CA LEU A 194 8.24 2.28 1.06
C LEU A 194 8.26 3.16 2.31
N ALA A 195 8.16 4.48 2.15
CA ALA A 195 8.07 5.42 3.28
C ALA A 195 6.64 5.50 3.83
N TYR A 196 5.64 5.56 2.96
CA TYR A 196 4.22 5.51 3.32
C TYR A 196 3.44 4.82 2.18
N PRO A 197 2.64 3.76 2.47
CA PRO A 197 2.20 3.32 3.81
C PRO A 197 3.10 2.29 4.50
N LEU A 198 4.15 1.78 3.85
CA LEU A 198 4.89 0.62 4.35
C LEU A 198 5.79 0.89 5.57
N GLY A 199 6.25 2.13 5.77
CA GLY A 199 7.07 2.52 6.91
C GLY A 199 8.46 1.86 6.95
N LEU A 200 8.98 1.41 5.80
CA LEU A 200 10.30 0.81 5.67
C LEU A 200 11.42 1.85 5.55
N ILE A 201 11.12 3.02 5.01
CA ILE A 201 12.03 4.17 4.94
C ILE A 201 11.53 5.22 5.91
N THR A 202 12.32 5.51 6.95
CA THR A 202 11.98 6.46 8.03
C THR A 202 12.94 7.64 8.11
N ASP A 203 14.06 7.60 7.41
CA ASP A 203 15.01 8.72 7.35
C ASP A 203 14.42 9.86 6.49
N GLU A 204 14.21 11.03 7.12
CA GLU A 204 13.61 12.19 6.46
C GLU A 204 14.42 12.70 5.27
N LYS A 205 15.75 12.53 5.28
CA LYS A 205 16.62 12.94 4.15
C LYS A 205 16.38 12.01 2.95
N GLN A 206 16.31 10.71 3.20
CA GLN A 206 16.01 9.74 2.15
C GLN A 206 14.59 9.95 1.60
N ILE A 207 13.59 10.11 2.48
CA ILE A 207 12.20 10.41 2.07
C ILE A 207 12.17 11.65 1.16
N ARG A 208 12.83 12.74 1.57
CA ARG A 208 12.88 13.98 0.78
C ARG A 208 13.59 13.78 -0.56
N ALA A 209 14.70 13.06 -0.58
CA ALA A 209 15.45 12.80 -1.81
C ALA A 209 14.63 11.98 -2.81
N ASP A 210 13.97 10.91 -2.35
CA ASP A 210 13.11 10.06 -3.16
C ASP A 210 11.91 10.86 -3.71
N MET A 211 11.24 11.65 -2.86
CA MET A 211 10.09 12.46 -3.31
C MET A 211 10.48 13.49 -4.37
N LEU A 212 11.56 14.24 -4.15
CA LEU A 212 12.02 15.26 -5.11
C LEU A 212 12.43 14.65 -6.45
N TYR A 213 12.99 13.44 -6.42
CA TYR A 213 13.36 12.73 -7.63
C TYR A 213 12.13 12.27 -8.43
N TYR A 214 11.15 11.66 -7.76
CA TYR A 214 9.98 11.08 -8.43
C TYR A 214 8.88 12.10 -8.77
N GLU A 215 8.80 13.23 -8.07
CA GLU A 215 7.82 14.29 -8.37
C GLU A 215 7.90 14.78 -9.83
N ASP A 216 9.11 14.83 -10.40
CA ASP A 216 9.33 15.22 -11.79
C ASP A 216 9.18 14.07 -12.79
N LYS A 217 9.05 12.82 -12.31
CA LYS A 217 8.90 11.63 -13.16
C LYS A 217 7.44 11.23 -13.36
N LEU A 218 6.53 11.73 -12.54
CA LEU A 218 5.10 11.44 -12.67
C LEU A 218 4.55 11.89 -14.02
N ASP A 219 3.77 11.02 -14.68
CA ASP A 219 2.91 11.43 -15.79
C ASP A 219 1.79 12.33 -15.27
N LYS A 220 1.98 13.64 -15.38
CA LYS A 220 1.06 14.66 -14.89
C LYS A 220 -0.26 14.70 -15.67
N LYS A 221 -0.33 14.08 -16.84
CA LYS A 221 -1.51 14.07 -17.71
C LYS A 221 -2.35 12.81 -17.52
N ASN A 222 -1.71 11.65 -17.49
CA ASN A 222 -2.39 10.36 -17.48
C ASN A 222 -2.18 9.60 -16.16
N GLY A 223 -1.31 10.09 -15.27
CA GLY A 223 -1.12 9.52 -13.95
C GLY A 223 -2.35 9.70 -13.06
N PRO A 224 -2.65 8.74 -12.18
CA PRO A 224 -3.78 8.83 -11.26
C PRO A 224 -3.49 9.80 -10.10
N ALA A 225 -4.57 10.31 -9.49
CA ALA A 225 -4.48 11.24 -8.36
C ALA A 225 -3.75 10.68 -7.12
N MET A 226 -3.65 9.36 -7.01
CA MET A 226 -3.11 8.65 -5.84
C MET A 226 -1.66 9.02 -5.50
N ALA A 227 -0.79 9.17 -6.50
CA ALA A 227 0.60 9.56 -6.28
C ALA A 227 0.71 10.90 -5.53
N HIS A 228 -0.12 11.87 -5.89
CA HIS A 228 -0.16 13.16 -5.20
C HIS A 228 -0.63 13.06 -3.74
N SER A 229 -1.49 12.07 -3.42
CA SER A 229 -1.91 11.80 -2.04
C SER A 229 -0.75 11.27 -1.18
N ILE A 230 0.09 10.40 -1.75
CA ILE A 230 1.30 9.89 -1.10
C ILE A 230 2.27 11.04 -0.84
N PHE A 231 2.54 11.88 -1.84
CA PHE A 231 3.39 13.06 -1.66
C PHE A 231 2.84 14.02 -0.60
N ALA A 232 1.53 14.30 -0.60
CA ALA A 232 0.90 15.15 0.42
C ALA A 232 1.13 14.61 1.83
N THR A 233 0.96 13.29 2.01
CA THR A 233 1.19 12.62 3.29
C THR A 233 2.64 12.72 3.73
N LEU A 234 3.58 12.39 2.84
CA LEU A 234 5.01 12.39 3.14
C LEU A 234 5.55 13.80 3.39
N TYR A 235 5.20 14.79 2.56
CA TYR A 235 5.58 16.18 2.79
C TYR A 235 5.04 16.72 4.12
N ALA A 236 3.79 16.35 4.49
CA ALA A 236 3.25 16.72 5.79
C ALA A 236 4.06 16.12 6.94
N ARG A 237 4.43 14.84 6.85
CA ARG A 237 5.22 14.13 7.87
C ARG A 237 6.62 14.70 8.05
N ILE A 238 7.27 15.16 6.98
CA ILE A 238 8.60 15.80 7.05
C ILE A 238 8.54 17.33 7.22
N GLY A 239 7.36 17.90 7.51
CA GLY A 239 7.18 19.31 7.86
C GLY A 239 7.18 20.30 6.70
N ASP A 240 7.12 19.87 5.44
CA ASP A 240 7.10 20.73 4.26
C ASP A 240 5.65 21.11 3.90
N ARG A 241 5.15 22.16 4.57
CA ARG A 241 3.75 22.61 4.46
C ARG A 241 3.37 23.02 3.05
N ASP A 242 4.22 23.73 2.36
CA ASP A 242 3.88 24.30 1.06
C ASP A 242 3.73 23.19 0.01
N ARG A 243 4.69 22.28 -0.06
CA ARG A 243 4.61 21.11 -0.94
C ARG A 243 3.49 20.16 -0.53
N ALA A 244 3.28 19.92 0.76
CA ALA A 244 2.14 19.12 1.24
C ALA A 244 0.81 19.70 0.81
N THR A 245 0.64 21.04 0.88
CA THR A 245 -0.58 21.72 0.47
C THR A 245 -0.80 21.63 -1.03
N GLU A 246 0.23 21.79 -1.83
CA GLU A 246 0.12 21.72 -3.29
C GLU A 246 -0.16 20.28 -3.75
N ALA A 247 0.59 19.31 -3.25
CA ALA A 247 0.35 17.89 -3.54
C ALA A 247 -1.08 17.48 -3.13
N PHE A 248 -1.56 17.94 -1.97
CA PHE A 248 -2.93 17.67 -1.54
C PHE A 248 -3.97 18.25 -2.51
N ARG A 249 -3.77 19.48 -3.01
CA ARG A 249 -4.67 20.06 -4.02
C ARG A 249 -4.64 19.25 -5.33
N MET A 250 -3.47 18.81 -5.74
CA MET A 250 -3.31 17.98 -6.93
C MET A 250 -3.95 16.60 -6.77
N SER A 251 -4.06 16.07 -5.55
CA SER A 251 -4.68 14.76 -5.30
C SER A 251 -6.20 14.72 -5.54
N TYR A 252 -6.87 15.85 -5.74
CA TYR A 252 -8.32 15.87 -5.97
C TYR A 252 -8.79 16.83 -7.07
N ARG A 253 -8.25 18.06 -7.13
CA ARG A 253 -8.79 19.12 -8.02
C ARG A 253 -8.85 18.74 -9.49
N PRO A 254 -7.79 18.22 -10.10
CA PRO A 254 -7.82 17.86 -11.52
C PRO A 254 -8.80 16.74 -11.85
N ASN A 255 -9.07 15.88 -10.87
CA ASN A 255 -9.82 14.64 -11.03
C ASN A 255 -11.31 14.78 -10.67
N MET A 256 -11.71 15.87 -10.00
CA MET A 256 -13.11 16.10 -9.64
C MET A 256 -13.98 16.41 -10.87
N ARG A 257 -15.15 15.80 -10.93
CA ARG A 257 -16.14 16.01 -11.99
C ARG A 257 -17.44 16.59 -11.43
N PRO A 258 -17.97 17.68 -12.03
CA PRO A 258 -19.27 18.24 -11.64
C PRO A 258 -20.42 17.29 -12.04
N PRO A 259 -21.61 17.44 -11.45
CA PRO A 259 -21.96 18.41 -10.40
C PRO A 259 -21.61 17.93 -8.97
N PHE A 260 -21.33 16.64 -8.77
CA PHE A 260 -21.23 16.03 -7.44
C PHE A 260 -19.79 15.92 -6.92
N GLY A 261 -18.79 16.34 -7.69
CA GLY A 261 -17.39 16.26 -7.30
C GLY A 261 -16.85 14.82 -7.24
N VAL A 262 -17.43 13.90 -8.02
CA VAL A 262 -16.92 12.53 -8.12
C VAL A 262 -15.52 12.51 -8.73
N PHE A 263 -14.70 11.55 -8.28
CA PHE A 263 -13.34 11.43 -8.78
C PHE A 263 -13.31 10.62 -10.08
N ALA A 264 -12.61 11.16 -11.08
CA ALA A 264 -12.13 10.40 -12.22
C ALA A 264 -10.73 9.85 -11.95
N GLU A 265 -10.33 8.81 -12.66
CA GLU A 265 -9.03 8.18 -12.49
C GLU A 265 -7.87 9.14 -12.77
N THR A 266 -7.93 9.82 -13.93
CA THR A 266 -6.91 10.80 -14.34
C THR A 266 -7.53 12.17 -14.56
N ALA A 267 -6.69 13.20 -14.70
CA ALA A 267 -7.15 14.56 -14.97
C ALA A 267 -7.92 14.68 -16.29
N THR A 268 -7.69 13.78 -17.25
CA THR A 268 -8.30 13.79 -18.59
C THR A 268 -9.38 12.71 -18.77
N SER A 269 -9.51 11.77 -17.84
CA SER A 269 -10.48 10.68 -17.91
C SER A 269 -11.90 11.17 -17.62
N SER A 270 -12.88 10.55 -18.27
CA SER A 270 -14.29 10.69 -17.95
C SER A 270 -14.83 9.57 -17.05
N ASN A 271 -14.00 8.58 -16.70
CA ASN A 271 -14.38 7.46 -15.84
C ASN A 271 -14.65 7.97 -14.41
N PRO A 272 -15.91 8.02 -13.92
CA PRO A 272 -16.22 8.50 -12.59
C PRO A 272 -16.03 7.40 -11.53
N TYR A 273 -16.17 7.79 -10.25
CA TYR A 273 -16.18 6.89 -9.10
C TYR A 273 -14.84 6.18 -8.83
N PHE A 274 -13.74 6.86 -9.08
CA PHE A 274 -12.41 6.35 -8.76
C PHE A 274 -12.18 6.39 -7.23
N ALA A 275 -12.63 5.34 -6.54
CA ALA A 275 -12.64 5.25 -5.08
C ALA A 275 -11.23 5.30 -4.46
N THR A 276 -10.22 4.73 -5.15
CA THR A 276 -8.83 4.73 -4.68
C THR A 276 -8.27 6.15 -4.58
N GLY A 277 -8.55 7.02 -5.56
CA GLY A 277 -8.14 8.42 -5.52
C GLY A 277 -8.79 9.18 -4.36
N ALA A 278 -10.10 8.98 -4.15
CA ALA A 278 -10.82 9.57 -3.01
C ALA A 278 -10.26 9.06 -1.66
N GLY A 279 -9.98 7.76 -1.57
CA GLY A 279 -9.34 7.14 -0.42
C GLY A 279 -7.96 7.74 -0.13
N GLY A 280 -7.14 7.93 -1.16
CA GLY A 280 -5.82 8.56 -1.05
C GLY A 280 -5.89 9.98 -0.51
N MET A 281 -6.81 10.81 -1.04
CA MET A 281 -7.03 12.17 -0.52
C MET A 281 -7.36 12.16 0.98
N LEU A 282 -8.25 11.28 1.43
CA LEU A 282 -8.61 11.15 2.85
C LEU A 282 -7.44 10.62 3.68
N GLN A 283 -6.58 9.76 3.13
CA GLN A 283 -5.34 9.31 3.80
C GLN A 283 -4.40 10.49 4.07
N ALA A 284 -4.24 11.41 3.13
CA ALA A 284 -3.41 12.60 3.34
C ALA A 284 -3.93 13.46 4.51
N VAL A 285 -5.26 13.54 4.68
CA VAL A 285 -5.86 14.24 5.84
C VAL A 285 -5.57 13.51 7.15
N ILE A 286 -5.83 12.21 7.19
CA ILE A 286 -5.75 11.41 8.43
C ILE A 286 -4.29 11.15 8.81
N TYR A 287 -3.50 10.59 7.89
CA TYR A 287 -2.15 10.09 8.19
C TYR A 287 -1.05 11.12 7.92
N GLY A 288 -1.34 12.14 7.07
CA GLY A 288 -0.45 13.26 6.82
C GLY A 288 -0.73 14.41 7.78
N PHE A 289 -1.80 15.16 7.55
CA PHE A 289 -2.05 16.42 8.25
C PHE A 289 -2.41 16.26 9.72
N ALA A 290 -3.20 15.26 10.09
CA ALA A 290 -3.48 14.98 11.49
C ALA A 290 -2.34 14.22 12.19
N GLY A 291 -1.40 13.65 11.45
CA GLY A 291 -0.26 12.90 11.99
C GLY A 291 -0.63 11.60 12.67
N LEU A 292 -1.80 11.03 12.33
CA LEU A 292 -2.23 9.74 12.88
C LEU A 292 -1.52 8.58 12.20
N ASP A 293 -1.43 7.44 12.89
CA ASP A 293 -1.04 6.17 12.29
C ASP A 293 -1.65 4.99 13.06
N ILE A 294 -1.68 3.82 12.44
CA ILE A 294 -2.14 2.59 13.06
C ILE A 294 -0.95 1.95 13.78
N THR A 295 -1.04 1.87 15.11
CA THR A 295 -0.04 1.24 15.97
C THR A 295 -0.52 -0.13 16.45
N ASP A 296 0.31 -0.87 17.19
CA ASP A 296 -0.08 -2.15 17.80
C ASP A 296 -1.14 -1.94 18.93
N GLN A 297 -1.43 -0.69 19.33
CA GLN A 297 -2.48 -0.33 20.28
C GLN A 297 -3.68 0.40 19.63
N GLY A 298 -3.83 0.28 18.31
CA GLY A 298 -4.84 0.99 17.54
C GLY A 298 -4.33 2.32 16.96
N ILE A 299 -5.24 3.23 16.64
CA ILE A 299 -4.88 4.53 16.05
C ILE A 299 -4.32 5.49 17.09
N ALA A 300 -3.21 6.15 16.77
CA ALA A 300 -2.56 7.15 17.61
C ALA A 300 -1.96 8.28 16.78
N GLN A 301 -1.76 9.45 17.40
CA GLN A 301 -1.02 10.55 16.78
C GLN A 301 0.48 10.35 17.03
N VAL A 302 1.19 9.82 16.03
CA VAL A 302 2.62 9.45 16.13
C VAL A 302 3.52 10.37 15.32
N HIS A 303 2.95 11.15 14.41
CA HIS A 303 3.67 12.16 13.66
C HIS A 303 3.27 13.57 14.12
N LYS A 304 4.18 14.54 13.97
CA LYS A 304 3.86 15.93 14.26
C LYS A 304 2.79 16.43 13.28
N PRO A 305 1.62 16.87 13.76
CA PRO A 305 0.57 17.36 12.87
C PRO A 305 1.01 18.61 12.10
N LEU A 306 0.50 18.75 10.88
CA LEU A 306 0.81 19.89 10.02
C LEU A 306 -0.42 20.30 9.23
N LEU A 307 -1.08 21.41 9.60
CA LEU A 307 -2.20 21.92 8.83
C LEU A 307 -1.73 22.49 7.48
N PRO A 308 -2.41 22.16 6.37
CA PRO A 308 -2.12 22.76 5.08
C PRO A 308 -2.44 24.25 5.08
N ASN A 309 -1.89 24.97 4.10
CA ASN A 309 -2.11 26.40 3.97
C ASN A 309 -3.61 26.73 3.82
N GLY A 310 -4.06 27.71 4.60
CA GLY A 310 -5.45 28.16 4.63
C GLY A 310 -6.35 27.44 5.64
N TRP A 311 -5.94 26.29 6.20
CA TRP A 311 -6.71 25.64 7.26
C TRP A 311 -6.38 26.26 8.62
N LYS A 312 -7.41 26.43 9.44
CA LYS A 312 -7.28 26.94 10.82
C LYS A 312 -7.29 25.82 11.85
N SER A 313 -8.02 24.76 11.56
CA SER A 313 -8.14 23.57 12.43
C SER A 313 -8.50 22.34 11.61
N LEU A 314 -8.21 21.19 12.18
CA LEU A 314 -8.65 19.88 11.70
C LEU A 314 -9.11 19.08 12.91
N VAL A 315 -10.28 18.46 12.81
CA VAL A 315 -10.83 17.57 13.85
C VAL A 315 -11.18 16.25 13.18
N ILE A 316 -10.66 15.16 13.73
CA ILE A 316 -11.02 13.80 13.32
C ILE A 316 -11.63 13.10 14.52
N THR A 317 -12.89 12.66 14.38
CA THR A 317 -13.58 11.85 15.39
C THR A 317 -13.78 10.46 14.82
N THR A 318 -13.27 9.46 15.53
CA THR A 318 -13.46 8.05 15.14
C THR A 318 -14.83 7.54 15.60
N PRO A 319 -15.36 6.45 15.03
CA PRO A 319 -16.60 5.83 15.48
C PRO A 319 -16.61 5.42 16.96
N SER A 320 -15.44 5.13 17.54
CA SER A 320 -15.29 4.84 18.97
C SER A 320 -15.40 6.08 19.87
N GLY A 321 -15.55 7.28 19.29
CA GLY A 321 -15.65 8.56 20.01
C GLY A 321 -14.30 9.23 20.31
N ALA A 322 -13.17 8.62 19.98
CA ALA A 322 -11.88 9.28 20.12
C ALA A 322 -11.78 10.48 19.16
N THR A 323 -11.32 11.62 19.68
CA THR A 323 -11.23 12.87 18.91
C THR A 323 -9.80 13.39 18.92
N TYR A 324 -9.28 13.65 17.70
CA TYR A 324 -7.96 14.22 17.45
C TYR A 324 -8.13 15.62 16.87
N LYS A 325 -7.61 16.62 17.59
CA LYS A 325 -7.73 18.02 17.20
C LYS A 325 -6.36 18.62 16.91
N VAL A 326 -6.25 19.27 15.77
CA VAL A 326 -5.06 20.02 15.34
C VAL A 326 -5.48 21.46 15.11
N GLU A 327 -4.82 22.40 15.75
CA GLU A 327 -5.05 23.84 15.60
C GLU A 327 -3.75 24.55 15.21
N LYS A 328 -3.88 25.75 14.60
CA LYS A 328 -2.75 26.57 14.19
C LYS A 328 -2.08 27.23 15.39
#